data_0e3cfd1b19c7b99a2edfabdd319f0c20
#
_entry.id   0e3cfd1b19c7b99a2edfabdd319f0c20
#
_cell.length_a   1.000
_cell.length_b   1.000
_cell.length_c   1.000
_cell.angle_alpha   90.00
_cell.angle_beta   90.00
_cell.angle_gamma   90.00
#
_symmetry.space_group_name_H-M   'P 1'
#
loop_
_entity.id
_entity.type
_entity.pdbx_description
1 polymer ?
#
loop_
_entity_poly.entity_id
_entity_poly.type
_entity_poly.pdbx_seq_one_letter_code
_entity_poly.pdbx_strand_id
1 'polypeptide(L)'
;MRRDIRRSFAAVLTLALGCGGSHPRAQRTPPPAAASAELVALAGASILLGAGDIARCDATGDEATAMIVDSILRADSVAKVTDAVFTLGDNAYTSGSTGQWTDCFTPSWGDPLKRIMKNIRPSPGNHEYYTTGADPYYKYFGKAAGPPGKGYYSYDIGEWHAVVLNSEIIVNSSFNEPARKEQRDWLEADLKANTKECTVAYWHHSRFSSGSHGSDVKLAPTWQLLHQYGVDLVLTGHDHHYERFAPMNAEGVMDTLTGIPSYVIGTGGAELRGMRLPLAPNSLKRVEGHYGILLLTLGAKAFRSAFISIDGIVWDPSGGECHGAPAKVP
;
A
#
# COMPACT_ATOMS: atom_id res chain seq x y z
N MET A 1 -60.70 -43.62 53.80
CA MET A 1 -59.48 -44.13 53.20
C MET A 1 -58.94 -43.07 52.25
N ARG A 2 -57.96 -42.27 52.70
CA ARG A 2 -57.26 -41.26 51.87
C ARG A 2 -55.84 -41.71 51.71
N ARG A 3 -55.36 -41.86 50.47
CA ARG A 3 -53.98 -42.16 50.13
C ARG A 3 -53.30 -40.86 49.72
N ASP A 4 -52.32 -40.43 50.49
CA ASP A 4 -51.42 -39.37 50.18
C ASP A 4 -50.38 -39.80 49.11
N ILE A 5 -50.31 -39.05 48.03
CA ILE A 5 -49.26 -39.20 47.00
C ILE A 5 -48.30 -38.04 47.18
N ARG A 6 -47.10 -38.31 47.75
CA ARG A 6 -45.98 -37.37 47.78
C ARG A 6 -45.36 -37.28 46.39
N ARG A 7 -45.37 -36.09 45.82
CA ARG A 7 -44.59 -35.80 44.60
C ARG A 7 -43.22 -35.29 45.01
N SER A 8 -42.18 -36.04 44.65
CA SER A 8 -40.79 -35.58 44.74
C SER A 8 -40.48 -34.72 43.49
N PHE A 9 -40.06 -33.49 43.70
CA PHE A 9 -39.47 -32.64 42.68
C PHE A 9 -38.00 -32.96 42.59
N ALA A 10 -37.56 -33.52 41.47
CA ALA A 10 -36.15 -33.59 41.09
C ALA A 10 -35.75 -32.29 40.40
N ALA A 11 -34.85 -31.55 40.99
CA ALA A 11 -34.22 -30.39 40.38
C ALA A 11 -33.20 -30.89 39.35
N VAL A 12 -33.46 -30.63 38.05
CA VAL A 12 -32.48 -30.83 36.98
C VAL A 12 -31.59 -29.58 36.93
N LEU A 13 -30.34 -29.75 37.35
CA LEU A 13 -29.29 -28.75 37.23
C LEU A 13 -28.73 -28.85 35.82
N THR A 14 -29.12 -27.94 34.90
CA THR A 14 -28.51 -27.79 33.58
C THR A 14 -27.19 -27.05 33.72
N LEU A 15 -26.07 -27.78 33.64
CA LEU A 15 -24.76 -27.17 33.37
C LEU A 15 -24.71 -26.70 31.89
N ALA A 16 -24.70 -25.38 31.69
CA ALA A 16 -24.34 -24.81 30.44
C ALA A 16 -22.80 -24.86 30.26
N LEU A 17 -22.30 -25.84 29.55
CA LEU A 17 -20.92 -25.83 29.06
C LEU A 17 -20.80 -24.77 27.95
N GLY A 18 -20.23 -23.62 28.29
CA GLY A 18 -19.80 -22.63 27.32
C GLY A 18 -18.59 -23.16 26.53
N CYS A 19 -18.83 -23.65 25.32
CA CYS A 19 -17.76 -23.89 24.36
C CYS A 19 -17.25 -22.54 23.83
N GLY A 20 -16.31 -21.94 24.51
CA GLY A 20 -15.42 -20.93 23.97
C GLY A 20 -14.40 -21.59 23.05
N GLY A 21 -14.77 -21.82 21.81
CA GLY A 21 -13.86 -22.31 20.78
C GLY A 21 -12.93 -21.20 20.34
N SER A 22 -11.79 -21.04 21.03
CA SER A 22 -10.65 -20.36 20.45
C SER A 22 -10.13 -21.22 19.29
N HIS A 23 -10.39 -20.79 18.06
CA HIS A 23 -9.77 -21.43 16.90
C HIS A 23 -8.26 -21.23 17.02
N PRO A 24 -7.43 -22.28 16.94
CA PRO A 24 -6.00 -22.12 16.95
C PRO A 24 -5.61 -21.36 15.68
N ARG A 25 -5.07 -20.16 15.88
CA ARG A 25 -4.50 -19.32 14.81
C ARG A 25 -3.38 -20.14 14.15
N ALA A 26 -3.58 -20.52 12.91
CA ALA A 26 -2.57 -21.26 12.14
C ALA A 26 -1.31 -20.37 12.07
N GLN A 27 -0.25 -20.75 12.77
CA GLN A 27 1.06 -20.16 12.61
C GLN A 27 1.57 -20.52 11.20
N ARG A 28 1.41 -19.61 10.25
CA ARG A 28 2.07 -19.74 8.95
C ARG A 28 3.52 -19.34 9.13
N THR A 29 4.42 -20.23 8.78
CA THR A 29 5.86 -19.95 8.73
C THR A 29 6.11 -18.86 7.68
N PRO A 30 6.93 -17.83 8.01
CA PRO A 30 7.31 -16.81 7.03
C PRO A 30 8.05 -17.47 5.86
N PRO A 31 7.99 -16.86 4.64
CA PRO A 31 8.75 -17.37 3.49
C PRO A 31 10.24 -17.43 3.82
N PRO A 32 10.99 -18.38 3.26
CA PRO A 32 12.40 -18.52 3.54
C PRO A 32 13.14 -17.23 3.14
N ALA A 33 13.92 -16.71 4.06
CA ALA A 33 14.71 -15.47 3.90
C ALA A 33 15.69 -15.50 2.69
N ALA A 34 15.95 -16.67 2.12
CA ALA A 34 16.83 -16.87 0.97
C ALA A 34 16.26 -16.28 -0.35
N ALA A 35 14.94 -16.31 -0.57
CA ALA A 35 14.35 -15.77 -1.80
C ALA A 35 14.34 -14.23 -1.83
N SER A 36 14.32 -13.59 -0.65
CA SER A 36 14.41 -12.13 -0.54
C SER A 36 15.85 -11.61 -0.67
N ALA A 37 16.85 -12.40 -0.30
CA ALA A 37 18.26 -11.97 -0.34
C ALA A 37 18.80 -11.81 -1.77
N GLU A 38 18.33 -12.60 -2.74
CA GLU A 38 18.76 -12.52 -4.14
C GLU A 38 18.15 -11.30 -4.87
N LEU A 39 16.99 -10.80 -4.40
CA LEU A 39 16.34 -9.58 -4.91
C LEU A 39 16.97 -8.30 -4.32
N VAL A 40 17.64 -8.38 -3.19
CA VAL A 40 18.24 -7.26 -2.44
C VAL A 40 19.67 -6.91 -2.93
N ALA A 41 20.22 -7.62 -3.89
CA ALA A 41 21.64 -7.56 -4.27
C ALA A 41 22.02 -6.41 -5.22
N LEU A 42 21.53 -5.19 -4.98
CA LEU A 42 22.20 -3.99 -5.49
C LEU A 42 23.03 -3.41 -4.35
N ALA A 43 24.34 -3.47 -4.44
CA ALA A 43 25.23 -2.98 -3.38
C ALA A 43 24.93 -1.50 -3.05
N GLY A 44 24.61 -1.22 -1.79
CA GLY A 44 24.29 0.14 -1.33
C GLY A 44 22.88 0.64 -1.70
N ALA A 45 22.00 -0.21 -2.22
CA ALA A 45 20.63 0.17 -2.55
C ALA A 45 19.77 0.31 -1.29
N SER A 46 18.82 1.24 -1.33
CA SER A 46 17.75 1.36 -0.32
C SER A 46 16.59 0.43 -0.65
N ILE A 47 15.81 0.07 0.37
CA ILE A 47 14.61 -0.76 0.21
C ILE A 47 13.37 0.10 0.43
N LEU A 48 12.45 0.04 -0.52
CA LEU A 48 11.11 0.60 -0.44
C LEU A 48 10.09 -0.54 -0.65
N LEU A 49 9.28 -0.85 0.37
CA LEU A 49 8.38 -2.00 0.32
C LEU A 49 7.02 -1.67 0.94
N GLY A 50 5.97 -2.37 0.51
CA GLY A 50 4.64 -2.16 1.06
C GLY A 50 3.51 -2.60 0.14
N ALA A 51 2.29 -2.22 0.51
CA ALA A 51 1.05 -2.44 -0.23
C ALA A 51 0.01 -1.37 0.16
N GLY A 52 -1.12 -1.35 -0.52
CA GLY A 52 -2.34 -0.66 -0.12
C GLY A 52 -3.43 -1.65 0.30
N ASP A 53 -4.59 -1.10 0.69
CA ASP A 53 -5.80 -1.90 0.91
C ASP A 53 -5.58 -2.96 2.01
N ILE A 54 -5.35 -2.48 3.26
CA ILE A 54 -4.63 -3.26 4.26
C ILE A 54 -5.56 -3.93 5.27
N ALA A 55 -5.95 -3.23 6.33
CA ALA A 55 -6.46 -3.89 7.52
C ALA A 55 -7.99 -3.98 7.57
N ARG A 56 -8.51 -5.18 7.64
CA ARG A 56 -9.92 -5.48 7.95
C ARG A 56 -10.01 -6.36 9.18
N CYS A 57 -10.91 -6.03 10.12
CA CYS A 57 -11.07 -6.80 11.34
C CYS A 57 -11.61 -8.23 11.12
N ASP A 58 -12.22 -8.48 9.97
CA ASP A 58 -12.81 -9.78 9.59
C ASP A 58 -11.95 -10.57 8.59
N ALA A 59 -10.70 -10.13 8.36
CA ALA A 59 -9.73 -10.77 7.48
C ALA A 59 -8.40 -11.00 8.23
N THR A 60 -7.49 -11.76 7.64
CA THR A 60 -6.16 -12.07 8.20
C THR A 60 -5.03 -11.88 7.18
N GLY A 61 -5.33 -11.28 6.04
CA GLY A 61 -4.35 -11.01 5.01
C GLY A 61 -3.31 -9.99 5.44
N ASP A 62 -3.73 -8.99 6.20
CA ASP A 62 -2.89 -7.90 6.69
C ASP A 62 -1.87 -8.36 7.75
N GLU A 63 -2.21 -9.31 8.63
CA GLU A 63 -1.20 -9.88 9.52
C GLU A 63 -0.13 -10.65 8.76
N ALA A 64 -0.54 -11.39 7.73
CA ALA A 64 0.40 -12.17 6.92
C ALA A 64 1.33 -11.27 6.10
N THR A 65 0.82 -10.20 5.49
CA THR A 65 1.65 -9.21 4.76
C THR A 65 2.55 -8.42 5.70
N ALA A 66 2.06 -8.03 6.89
CA ALA A 66 2.88 -7.40 7.93
C ALA A 66 4.06 -8.28 8.36
N MET A 67 3.88 -9.61 8.45
CA MET A 67 4.97 -10.54 8.75
C MET A 67 6.04 -10.56 7.67
N ILE A 68 5.64 -10.51 6.39
CA ILE A 68 6.61 -10.43 5.28
C ILE A 68 7.43 -9.14 5.39
N VAL A 69 6.75 -7.99 5.53
CA VAL A 69 7.41 -6.68 5.66
C VAL A 69 8.39 -6.68 6.83
N ASP A 70 7.96 -7.09 8.03
CA ASP A 70 8.82 -7.12 9.22
C ASP A 70 10.01 -8.07 9.06
N SER A 71 9.82 -9.23 8.41
CA SER A 71 10.90 -10.18 8.17
C SER A 71 11.99 -9.63 7.25
N ILE A 72 11.60 -8.91 6.18
CA ILE A 72 12.53 -8.26 5.26
C ILE A 72 13.29 -7.14 5.99
N LEU A 73 12.60 -6.26 6.72
CA LEU A 73 13.22 -5.20 7.51
C LEU A 73 14.19 -5.72 8.59
N ARG A 74 13.93 -6.90 9.16
CA ARG A 74 14.86 -7.55 10.10
C ARG A 74 16.11 -8.06 9.41
N ALA A 75 15.96 -8.69 8.26
CA ALA A 75 17.08 -9.21 7.49
C ALA A 75 17.98 -8.07 7.01
N ASP A 76 17.39 -6.98 6.52
CA ASP A 76 18.13 -5.84 5.98
C ASP A 76 18.81 -4.97 7.03
N SER A 77 18.32 -4.98 8.28
CA SER A 77 18.96 -4.23 9.39
C SER A 77 20.45 -4.53 9.60
N VAL A 78 20.95 -5.62 9.01
CA VAL A 78 22.36 -5.99 9.00
C VAL A 78 23.13 -5.23 7.93
N ALA A 79 22.47 -4.87 6.81
CA ALA A 79 23.09 -4.20 5.66
C ALA A 79 23.29 -2.69 5.85
N LYS A 80 22.66 -2.07 6.87
CA LYS A 80 22.70 -0.62 7.18
C LYS A 80 22.23 0.27 6.01
N VAL A 81 21.28 -0.17 5.22
CA VAL A 81 20.64 0.64 4.19
C VAL A 81 19.46 1.43 4.74
N THR A 82 19.04 2.46 4.03
CA THR A 82 17.86 3.25 4.37
C THR A 82 16.61 2.55 3.83
N ASP A 83 15.70 2.21 4.73
CA ASP A 83 14.46 1.55 4.37
C ASP A 83 13.26 2.47 4.57
N ALA A 84 12.25 2.31 3.73
CA ALA A 84 10.93 2.88 3.95
C ALA A 84 9.83 1.88 3.64
N VAL A 85 8.75 1.96 4.42
CA VAL A 85 7.53 1.18 4.21
C VAL A 85 6.45 2.11 3.71
N PHE A 86 6.06 1.96 2.46
CA PHE A 86 4.93 2.72 1.93
C PHE A 86 3.60 2.05 2.26
N THR A 87 2.53 2.84 2.37
CA THR A 87 1.17 2.34 2.21
C THR A 87 0.47 3.13 1.11
N LEU A 88 -0.39 2.45 0.35
CA LEU A 88 -1.08 3.04 -0.80
C LEU A 88 -2.55 3.35 -0.49
N GLY A 89 -2.83 3.82 0.73
CA GLY A 89 -4.18 4.17 1.16
C GLY A 89 -5.02 2.96 1.59
N ASP A 90 -6.24 3.28 2.04
CA ASP A 90 -7.17 2.30 2.59
C ASP A 90 -6.50 1.40 3.65
N ASN A 91 -5.89 2.10 4.62
CA ASN A 91 -5.08 1.44 5.65
C ASN A 91 -5.94 0.70 6.67
N ALA A 92 -7.12 1.26 7.00
CA ALA A 92 -8.02 0.71 8.02
C ALA A 92 -9.48 0.69 7.55
N TYR A 93 -10.00 -0.48 7.21
CA TYR A 93 -11.35 -0.69 6.71
C TYR A 93 -12.38 -0.81 7.84
N THR A 94 -13.65 -0.41 7.56
CA THR A 94 -14.23 0.01 6.26
C THR A 94 -14.39 1.52 6.14
N SER A 95 -14.04 2.30 7.15
CA SER A 95 -14.28 3.75 7.19
C SER A 95 -13.15 4.57 7.81
N GLY A 96 -12.00 3.97 8.07
CA GLY A 96 -10.89 4.64 8.75
C GLY A 96 -11.27 5.15 10.16
N SER A 97 -12.26 4.52 10.83
CA SER A 97 -12.69 4.93 12.16
C SER A 97 -11.61 4.63 13.22
N THR A 98 -11.62 5.36 14.34
CA THR A 98 -10.66 5.13 15.44
C THR A 98 -10.65 3.67 15.90
N GLY A 99 -11.81 3.01 15.97
CA GLY A 99 -11.88 1.59 16.34
C GLY A 99 -11.14 0.70 15.33
N GLN A 100 -11.29 0.94 14.04
CA GLN A 100 -10.61 0.17 13.00
C GLN A 100 -9.10 0.34 13.02
N TRP A 101 -8.61 1.53 13.34
CA TRP A 101 -7.18 1.75 13.59
C TRP A 101 -6.67 0.95 14.78
N THR A 102 -7.43 0.94 15.88
CA THR A 102 -7.05 0.24 17.12
C THR A 102 -7.15 -1.27 16.99
N ASP A 103 -8.26 -1.75 16.43
CA ASP A 103 -8.66 -3.16 16.51
C ASP A 103 -8.22 -3.98 15.28
N CYS A 104 -8.01 -3.32 14.12
CA CYS A 104 -7.62 -4.00 12.88
C CYS A 104 -6.17 -3.67 12.47
N PHE A 105 -5.83 -2.40 12.26
CA PHE A 105 -4.50 -2.00 11.77
C PHE A 105 -3.41 -2.17 12.84
N THR A 106 -3.67 -1.78 14.09
CA THR A 106 -2.66 -1.88 15.16
C THR A 106 -2.17 -3.30 15.42
N PRO A 107 -3.00 -4.36 15.43
CA PRO A 107 -2.50 -5.73 15.63
C PRO A 107 -1.66 -6.27 14.49
N SER A 108 -1.74 -5.68 13.31
CA SER A 108 -1.04 -6.13 12.10
C SER A 108 0.13 -5.21 11.72
N TRP A 109 -0.10 -4.25 10.83
CA TRP A 109 0.92 -3.31 10.36
C TRP A 109 1.32 -2.27 11.42
N GLY A 110 0.41 -1.94 12.33
CA GLY A 110 0.64 -1.01 13.43
C GLY A 110 1.32 -1.60 14.66
N ASP A 111 1.59 -2.91 14.69
CA ASP A 111 2.17 -3.59 15.85
C ASP A 111 3.53 -2.97 16.25
N PRO A 112 3.64 -2.42 17.48
CA PRO A 112 4.87 -1.75 17.94
C PRO A 112 6.07 -2.70 18.06
N LEU A 113 5.85 -4.02 18.06
CA LEU A 113 6.92 -5.03 18.08
C LEU A 113 7.52 -5.25 16.69
N LYS A 114 6.82 -4.83 15.64
CA LYS A 114 7.31 -4.85 14.26
C LYS A 114 8.05 -3.57 13.90
N ARG A 115 8.90 -3.65 12.89
CA ARG A 115 9.71 -2.51 12.43
C ARG A 115 8.98 -1.57 11.48
N ILE A 116 7.75 -1.92 11.08
CA ILE A 116 6.96 -1.21 10.08
C ILE A 116 6.80 0.27 10.45
N MET A 117 6.22 0.53 11.63
CA MET A 117 5.88 1.89 12.07
C MET A 117 7.08 2.85 12.20
N LYS A 118 8.28 2.34 12.38
CA LYS A 118 9.50 3.17 12.45
C LYS A 118 9.91 3.72 11.07
N ASN A 119 9.53 3.01 10.01
CA ASN A 119 9.92 3.31 8.64
C ASN A 119 8.73 3.73 7.77
N ILE A 120 7.54 3.86 8.36
CA ILE A 120 6.31 4.06 7.60
C ILE A 120 6.24 5.42 6.90
N ARG A 121 5.75 5.41 5.67
CA ARG A 121 5.49 6.57 4.81
C ARG A 121 4.11 6.40 4.17
N PRO A 122 3.03 6.70 4.89
CA PRO A 122 1.69 6.36 4.45
C PRO A 122 1.11 7.36 3.47
N SER A 123 0.24 6.89 2.56
CA SER A 123 -0.74 7.72 1.86
C SER A 123 -2.16 7.43 2.34
N PRO A 124 -3.11 8.38 2.29
CA PRO A 124 -4.51 8.11 2.56
C PRO A 124 -5.23 7.56 1.32
N GLY A 125 -6.28 6.76 1.55
CA GLY A 125 -7.22 6.32 0.54
C GLY A 125 -8.64 6.83 0.81
N ASN A 126 -9.62 6.37 0.03
CA ASN A 126 -11.01 6.84 0.17
C ASN A 126 -11.68 6.34 1.46
N HIS A 127 -11.30 5.17 1.96
CA HIS A 127 -11.86 4.65 3.20
C HIS A 127 -11.46 5.46 4.43
N GLU A 128 -10.31 6.12 4.43
CA GLU A 128 -9.97 7.08 5.46
C GLU A 128 -10.94 8.29 5.47
N TYR A 129 -11.38 8.76 4.32
CA TYR A 129 -12.26 9.92 4.17
C TYR A 129 -13.75 9.60 4.36
N TYR A 130 -14.15 8.35 4.55
CA TYR A 130 -15.48 8.02 5.07
C TYR A 130 -15.64 8.47 6.54
N THR A 131 -14.54 8.66 7.25
CA THR A 131 -14.53 9.46 8.48
C THR A 131 -14.12 10.89 8.14
N THR A 132 -14.92 11.85 8.61
CA THR A 132 -14.77 13.27 8.27
C THR A 132 -13.35 13.77 8.40
N GLY A 133 -12.80 14.31 7.31
CA GLY A 133 -11.46 14.87 7.25
C GLY A 133 -10.32 13.86 7.39
N ALA A 134 -10.62 12.56 7.37
CA ALA A 134 -9.66 11.49 7.66
C ALA A 134 -8.94 11.69 9.03
N ASP A 135 -9.61 12.31 9.99
CA ASP A 135 -9.05 12.69 11.30
C ASP A 135 -8.31 11.55 12.02
N PRO A 136 -8.85 10.29 12.08
CA PRO A 136 -8.14 9.20 12.74
C PRO A 136 -6.84 8.83 12.04
N TYR A 137 -6.76 8.89 10.70
CA TYR A 137 -5.55 8.66 9.92
C TYR A 137 -4.44 9.64 10.32
N TYR A 138 -4.75 10.94 10.32
CA TYR A 138 -3.77 11.97 10.69
C TYR A 138 -3.36 11.88 12.16
N LYS A 139 -4.27 11.50 13.05
CA LYS A 139 -3.94 11.27 14.47
C LYS A 139 -3.06 10.03 14.66
N TYR A 140 -3.31 8.98 13.92
CA TYR A 140 -2.58 7.71 14.03
C TYR A 140 -1.13 7.84 13.55
N PHE A 141 -0.94 8.35 12.36
CA PHE A 141 0.39 8.48 11.76
C PHE A 141 1.15 9.75 12.18
N GLY A 142 0.44 10.77 12.65
CA GLY A 142 1.05 12.03 13.08
C GLY A 142 1.93 12.64 12.00
N LYS A 143 3.21 12.89 12.33
CA LYS A 143 4.16 13.50 11.38
C LYS A 143 4.47 12.63 10.16
N ALA A 144 4.30 11.31 10.25
CA ALA A 144 4.54 10.41 9.12
C ALA A 144 3.53 10.63 7.97
N ALA A 145 2.33 11.16 8.26
CA ALA A 145 1.32 11.52 7.26
C ALA A 145 1.59 12.86 6.54
N GLY A 146 2.75 13.47 6.77
CA GLY A 146 3.10 14.78 6.22
C GLY A 146 2.47 15.96 6.98
N PRO A 147 2.34 17.13 6.35
CA PRO A 147 1.71 18.30 6.96
C PRO A 147 0.25 18.01 7.35
N PRO A 148 -0.22 18.55 8.50
CA PRO A 148 -1.56 18.26 9.01
C PRO A 148 -2.66 18.51 7.98
N GLY A 149 -3.52 17.52 7.76
CA GLY A 149 -4.67 17.57 6.86
C GLY A 149 -4.34 17.55 5.36
N LYS A 150 -3.07 17.48 4.96
CA LYS A 150 -2.68 17.46 3.54
C LYS A 150 -2.62 16.03 2.99
N GLY A 151 -1.92 15.11 3.68
CA GLY A 151 -1.72 13.73 3.22
C GLY A 151 -0.86 13.63 1.96
N TYR A 152 -0.16 14.72 1.59
CA TYR A 152 0.86 14.73 0.55
C TYR A 152 2.14 15.36 1.09
N TYR A 153 3.28 14.80 0.71
CA TYR A 153 4.62 15.20 1.15
C TYR A 153 5.67 14.48 0.31
N SER A 154 6.94 14.85 0.47
CA SER A 154 8.07 14.15 -0.15
C SER A 154 9.16 13.84 0.87
N TYR A 155 10.03 12.91 0.52
CA TYR A 155 11.21 12.55 1.29
C TYR A 155 12.25 11.89 0.39
N ASP A 156 13.52 11.90 0.83
CA ASP A 156 14.56 11.17 0.14
C ASP A 156 14.80 9.80 0.78
N ILE A 157 15.04 8.80 -0.06
CA ILE A 157 15.42 7.45 0.33
C ILE A 157 16.64 7.01 -0.49
N GLY A 158 17.82 7.03 0.14
CA GLY A 158 19.09 6.84 -0.56
C GLY A 158 19.26 7.86 -1.69
N GLU A 159 19.44 7.37 -2.91
CA GLU A 159 19.63 8.20 -4.10
C GLU A 159 18.30 8.54 -4.83
N TRP A 160 17.16 8.16 -4.24
CA TRP A 160 15.84 8.41 -4.80
C TRP A 160 15.10 9.53 -4.09
N HIS A 161 14.31 10.29 -4.84
CA HIS A 161 13.28 11.16 -4.33
C HIS A 161 11.94 10.43 -4.33
N ALA A 162 11.21 10.48 -3.22
CA ALA A 162 9.91 9.83 -3.08
C ALA A 162 8.82 10.88 -2.84
N VAL A 163 7.79 10.87 -3.67
CA VAL A 163 6.64 11.78 -3.62
C VAL A 163 5.40 11.01 -3.22
N VAL A 164 4.75 11.44 -2.16
CA VAL A 164 3.47 10.91 -1.68
C VAL A 164 2.36 11.89 -2.02
N LEU A 165 1.30 11.42 -2.67
CA LEU A 165 0.15 12.25 -3.00
C LEU A 165 -1.11 11.80 -2.26
N ASN A 166 -2.04 12.74 -2.10
CA ASN A 166 -3.38 12.48 -1.64
C ASN A 166 -4.34 12.49 -2.84
N SER A 167 -4.58 11.32 -3.41
CA SER A 167 -5.44 11.22 -4.60
C SER A 167 -6.91 11.54 -4.32
N GLU A 168 -7.37 11.45 -3.07
CA GLU A 168 -8.73 11.87 -2.70
C GLU A 168 -8.97 13.35 -3.03
N ILE A 169 -7.99 14.22 -2.79
CA ILE A 169 -8.08 15.64 -3.16
C ILE A 169 -8.33 15.80 -4.66
N ILE A 170 -7.82 14.89 -5.50
CA ILE A 170 -7.91 14.95 -6.95
C ILE A 170 -9.25 14.39 -7.44
N VAL A 171 -9.62 13.20 -6.97
CA VAL A 171 -10.72 12.43 -7.56
C VAL A 171 -12.07 12.68 -6.88
N ASN A 172 -12.08 12.97 -5.58
CA ASN A 172 -13.30 13.15 -4.81
C ASN A 172 -13.91 14.54 -5.04
N SER A 173 -15.17 14.57 -5.45
CA SER A 173 -15.90 15.82 -5.76
C SER A 173 -16.16 16.71 -4.54
N SER A 174 -16.01 16.19 -3.32
CA SER A 174 -16.13 16.99 -2.09
C SER A 174 -15.00 17.98 -1.89
N PHE A 175 -13.82 17.75 -2.52
CA PHE A 175 -12.75 18.72 -2.52
C PHE A 175 -12.94 19.78 -3.59
N ASN A 176 -12.64 21.02 -3.24
CA ASN A 176 -12.77 22.17 -4.14
C ASN A 176 -11.51 22.38 -5.00
N GLU A 177 -11.62 23.21 -6.03
CA GLU A 177 -10.48 23.50 -6.92
C GLU A 177 -9.27 24.16 -6.20
N PRO A 178 -9.44 25.06 -5.22
CA PRO A 178 -8.30 25.53 -4.44
C PRO A 178 -7.45 24.44 -3.80
N ALA A 179 -8.08 23.41 -3.22
CA ALA A 179 -7.33 22.29 -2.63
C ALA A 179 -6.57 21.47 -3.68
N ARG A 180 -7.21 21.22 -4.84
CA ARG A 180 -6.55 20.54 -5.98
C ARG A 180 -5.37 21.35 -6.51
N LYS A 181 -5.58 22.65 -6.67
CA LYS A 181 -4.53 23.58 -7.13
C LYS A 181 -3.37 23.63 -6.13
N GLU A 182 -3.65 23.69 -4.85
CA GLU A 182 -2.62 23.73 -3.81
C GLU A 182 -1.71 22.48 -3.88
N GLN A 183 -2.28 21.27 -3.97
CA GLN A 183 -1.49 20.05 -4.10
C GLN A 183 -0.70 20.02 -5.41
N ARG A 184 -1.29 20.45 -6.51
CA ARG A 184 -0.62 20.51 -7.83
C ARG A 184 0.55 21.49 -7.83
N ASP A 185 0.33 22.71 -7.31
CA ASP A 185 1.40 23.73 -7.23
C ASP A 185 2.54 23.28 -6.31
N TRP A 186 2.20 22.62 -5.20
CA TRP A 186 3.18 22.00 -4.31
C TRP A 186 3.98 20.92 -5.04
N LEU A 187 3.30 20.00 -5.74
CA LEU A 187 3.96 18.93 -6.49
C LEU A 187 4.93 19.48 -7.54
N GLU A 188 4.49 20.47 -8.30
CA GLU A 188 5.35 21.11 -9.32
C GLU A 188 6.59 21.77 -8.68
N ALA A 189 6.41 22.48 -7.59
CA ALA A 189 7.51 23.11 -6.87
C ALA A 189 8.49 22.09 -6.28
N ASP A 190 7.99 20.99 -5.75
CA ASP A 190 8.76 19.89 -5.18
C ASP A 190 9.61 19.19 -6.25
N LEU A 191 8.99 18.78 -7.36
CA LEU A 191 9.67 18.14 -8.48
C LEU A 191 10.72 19.07 -9.12
N LYS A 192 10.42 20.36 -9.22
CA LYS A 192 11.37 21.37 -9.73
C LYS A 192 12.57 21.56 -8.81
N ALA A 193 12.38 21.44 -7.51
CA ALA A 193 13.44 21.56 -6.51
C ALA A 193 14.28 20.27 -6.36
N ASN A 194 13.73 19.12 -6.79
CA ASN A 194 14.40 17.84 -6.68
C ASN A 194 15.74 17.82 -7.43
N THR A 195 16.75 17.24 -6.80
CA THR A 195 18.10 17.09 -7.36
C THR A 195 18.53 15.64 -7.52
N LYS A 196 17.69 14.69 -7.10
CA LYS A 196 17.94 13.24 -7.27
C LYS A 196 17.70 12.83 -8.71
N GLU A 197 18.49 11.88 -9.20
CA GLU A 197 18.34 11.36 -10.56
C GLU A 197 17.10 10.50 -10.73
N CYS A 198 16.65 9.82 -9.65
CA CYS A 198 15.54 8.89 -9.68
C CYS A 198 14.40 9.37 -8.79
N THR A 199 13.15 9.23 -9.27
CA THR A 199 11.96 9.65 -8.53
C THR A 199 10.88 8.58 -8.57
N VAL A 200 10.33 8.23 -7.41
CA VAL A 200 9.11 7.40 -7.28
C VAL A 200 7.97 8.24 -6.73
N ALA A 201 6.80 8.14 -7.33
CA ALA A 201 5.59 8.75 -6.79
C ALA A 201 4.55 7.69 -6.43
N TYR A 202 3.78 7.89 -5.34
CA TYR A 202 2.74 6.94 -4.97
C TYR A 202 1.56 7.58 -4.26
N TRP A 203 0.40 6.94 -4.44
CA TRP A 203 -0.89 7.35 -3.88
C TRP A 203 -1.92 6.21 -3.99
N HIS A 204 -3.19 6.45 -3.66
CA HIS A 204 -4.20 5.40 -3.61
C HIS A 204 -4.84 5.07 -4.96
N HIS A 205 -5.60 5.99 -5.59
CA HIS A 205 -6.37 5.70 -6.81
C HIS A 205 -5.49 5.49 -8.04
N SER A 206 -5.83 4.50 -8.87
CA SER A 206 -5.02 4.16 -10.04
C SER A 206 -5.36 5.02 -11.26
N ARG A 207 -4.33 5.61 -11.92
CA ARG A 207 -4.51 6.21 -13.25
C ARG A 207 -4.80 5.15 -14.30
N PHE A 208 -4.19 3.99 -14.18
CA PHE A 208 -4.39 2.82 -15.05
C PHE A 208 -4.61 1.58 -14.18
N SER A 209 -5.69 0.85 -14.46
CA SER A 209 -6.03 -0.41 -13.78
C SER A 209 -7.01 -1.23 -14.60
N SER A 210 -6.85 -2.55 -14.55
CA SER A 210 -7.82 -3.53 -15.06
C SER A 210 -8.80 -4.00 -13.99
N GLY A 211 -8.72 -3.48 -12.77
CA GLY A 211 -9.54 -3.90 -11.64
C GLY A 211 -10.98 -3.41 -11.69
N SER A 212 -11.71 -3.67 -10.63
CA SER A 212 -13.13 -3.38 -10.55
C SER A 212 -13.46 -1.87 -10.51
N HIS A 213 -12.56 -1.05 -10.01
CA HIS A 213 -12.68 0.41 -10.03
C HIS A 213 -12.16 0.98 -11.35
N GLY A 214 -11.14 0.37 -11.93
CA GLY A 214 -10.60 0.70 -13.24
C GLY A 214 -9.71 1.96 -13.24
N SER A 215 -9.44 2.45 -14.43
CA SER A 215 -8.58 3.62 -14.64
C SER A 215 -9.31 4.93 -14.32
N ASP A 216 -8.70 5.83 -13.55
CA ASP A 216 -9.28 7.16 -13.26
C ASP A 216 -8.62 8.26 -14.10
N VAL A 217 -9.40 8.80 -15.04
CA VAL A 217 -8.94 9.86 -15.97
C VAL A 217 -8.69 11.20 -15.28
N LYS A 218 -9.24 11.44 -14.10
CA LYS A 218 -9.00 12.67 -13.31
C LYS A 218 -7.54 12.80 -12.88
N LEU A 219 -6.80 11.70 -12.84
CA LEU A 219 -5.37 11.67 -12.54
C LEU A 219 -4.47 12.01 -13.74
N ALA A 220 -5.02 12.16 -14.96
CA ALA A 220 -4.22 12.46 -16.13
C ALA A 220 -3.39 13.75 -16.03
N PRO A 221 -3.90 14.87 -15.48
CA PRO A 221 -3.09 16.08 -15.29
C PRO A 221 -1.92 15.87 -14.30
N THR A 222 -2.14 15.08 -13.24
CA THR A 222 -1.07 14.71 -12.30
C THR A 222 -0.02 13.85 -12.99
N TRP A 223 -0.45 12.84 -13.75
CA TRP A 223 0.46 11.99 -14.52
C TRP A 223 1.28 12.79 -15.52
N GLN A 224 0.65 13.74 -16.23
CA GLN A 224 1.34 14.62 -17.17
C GLN A 224 2.44 15.44 -16.48
N LEU A 225 2.18 15.96 -15.29
CA LEU A 225 3.17 16.69 -14.50
C LEU A 225 4.34 15.77 -14.09
N LEU A 226 4.05 14.57 -13.59
CA LEU A 226 5.07 13.58 -13.23
C LEU A 226 5.93 13.19 -14.45
N HIS A 227 5.31 12.96 -15.61
CA HIS A 227 5.98 12.63 -16.85
C HIS A 227 6.87 13.79 -17.33
N GLN A 228 6.38 15.04 -17.28
CA GLN A 228 7.14 16.24 -17.63
C GLN A 228 8.41 16.40 -16.78
N TYR A 229 8.36 16.00 -15.52
CA TYR A 229 9.51 16.07 -14.60
C TYR A 229 10.31 14.77 -14.49
N GLY A 230 10.09 13.81 -15.39
CA GLY A 230 10.90 12.60 -15.52
C GLY A 230 10.79 11.65 -14.33
N VAL A 231 9.58 11.54 -13.72
CA VAL A 231 9.35 10.55 -12.66
C VAL A 231 9.48 9.13 -13.24
N ASP A 232 10.20 8.27 -12.54
CA ASP A 232 10.61 6.96 -13.03
C ASP A 232 9.65 5.83 -12.68
N LEU A 233 8.81 6.03 -11.67
CA LEU A 233 7.96 4.95 -11.15
C LEU A 233 6.72 5.50 -10.46
N VAL A 234 5.55 4.87 -10.69
CA VAL A 234 4.31 5.16 -9.97
C VAL A 234 3.76 3.90 -9.32
N LEU A 235 3.36 4.02 -8.03
CA LEU A 235 2.70 2.94 -7.27
C LEU A 235 1.31 3.39 -6.84
N THR A 236 0.32 2.50 -6.98
CA THR A 236 -1.08 2.75 -6.58
C THR A 236 -1.72 1.52 -5.93
N GLY A 237 -2.82 1.72 -5.19
CA GLY A 237 -3.68 0.68 -4.61
C GLY A 237 -5.08 0.70 -5.21
N HIS A 238 -6.11 0.72 -4.34
CA HIS A 238 -7.53 0.87 -4.65
C HIS A 238 -8.20 -0.33 -5.33
N ASP A 239 -7.58 -0.88 -6.36
CA ASP A 239 -8.00 -2.15 -6.95
C ASP A 239 -7.24 -3.30 -6.28
N HIS A 240 -7.99 -4.25 -5.72
CA HIS A 240 -7.47 -5.28 -4.80
C HIS A 240 -6.84 -6.47 -5.54
N HIS A 241 -5.81 -6.18 -6.35
CA HIS A 241 -4.98 -7.14 -7.07
C HIS A 241 -3.57 -6.58 -7.28
N TYR A 242 -2.68 -7.40 -7.81
CA TYR A 242 -1.40 -6.93 -8.33
C TYR A 242 -1.45 -6.80 -9.84
N GLU A 243 -1.02 -5.64 -10.36
CA GLU A 243 -0.89 -5.41 -11.80
C GLU A 243 0.30 -4.50 -12.11
N ARG A 244 1.05 -4.83 -13.16
CA ARG A 244 2.13 -3.98 -13.67
C ARG A 244 1.87 -3.56 -15.10
N PHE A 245 2.05 -2.27 -15.36
CA PHE A 245 1.91 -1.66 -16.68
C PHE A 245 3.26 -1.34 -17.32
N ALA A 246 3.27 -1.32 -18.64
CA ALA A 246 4.38 -0.79 -19.42
C ALA A 246 4.61 0.70 -19.11
N PRO A 247 5.79 1.24 -19.43
CA PRO A 247 6.01 2.69 -19.38
C PRO A 247 5.03 3.42 -20.29
N MET A 248 4.30 4.41 -19.74
CA MET A 248 3.26 5.15 -20.47
C MET A 248 3.33 6.65 -20.20
N ASN A 249 2.90 7.43 -21.22
CA ASN A 249 2.60 8.84 -21.05
C ASN A 249 1.24 9.06 -20.36
N ALA A 250 0.80 10.32 -20.21
CA ALA A 250 -0.46 10.67 -19.53
C ALA A 250 -1.71 10.19 -20.27
N GLU A 251 -1.64 10.00 -21.58
CA GLU A 251 -2.71 9.49 -22.44
C GLU A 251 -2.83 7.96 -22.39
N GLY A 252 -1.89 7.28 -21.72
CA GLY A 252 -1.83 5.81 -21.65
C GLY A 252 -1.22 5.17 -22.91
N VAL A 253 -0.52 5.95 -23.71
CA VAL A 253 0.26 5.44 -24.83
C VAL A 253 1.61 4.94 -24.33
N MET A 254 2.02 3.76 -24.79
CA MET A 254 3.33 3.20 -24.46
C MET A 254 4.44 4.14 -24.93
N ASP A 255 5.33 4.48 -24.03
CA ASP A 255 6.51 5.30 -24.25
C ASP A 255 7.71 4.64 -23.53
N THR A 256 8.54 3.97 -24.28
CA THR A 256 9.70 3.24 -23.76
C THR A 256 10.90 4.12 -23.44
N LEU A 257 10.87 5.40 -23.80
CA LEU A 257 11.97 6.35 -23.61
C LEU A 257 11.79 7.22 -22.38
N THR A 258 10.58 7.78 -22.21
CA THR A 258 10.27 8.74 -21.14
C THR A 258 9.02 8.38 -20.34
N GLY A 259 8.31 7.32 -20.73
CA GLY A 259 7.08 6.88 -20.08
C GLY A 259 7.32 6.33 -18.67
N ILE A 260 6.30 6.42 -17.85
CA ILE A 260 6.34 5.98 -16.45
C ILE A 260 5.75 4.58 -16.33
N PRO A 261 6.52 3.56 -15.93
CA PRO A 261 5.99 2.26 -15.52
C PRO A 261 5.18 2.42 -14.24
N SER A 262 4.08 1.66 -14.11
CA SER A 262 3.26 1.73 -12.91
C SER A 262 2.81 0.38 -12.40
N TYR A 263 2.50 0.37 -11.11
CA TYR A 263 2.06 -0.82 -10.39
C TYR A 263 0.78 -0.52 -9.62
N VAL A 264 -0.15 -1.48 -9.63
CA VAL A 264 -1.29 -1.55 -8.71
C VAL A 264 -0.98 -2.63 -7.68
N ILE A 265 -1.01 -2.28 -6.40
CA ILE A 265 -0.65 -3.17 -5.29
C ILE A 265 -1.69 -3.03 -4.17
N GLY A 266 -2.97 -3.32 -4.45
CA GLY A 266 -4.07 -3.33 -3.49
C GLY A 266 -4.21 -4.67 -2.77
N THR A 267 -3.09 -5.27 -2.37
CA THR A 267 -3.02 -6.66 -1.90
C THR A 267 -2.62 -6.79 -0.44
N GLY A 268 -2.69 -5.67 0.33
CA GLY A 268 -2.19 -5.58 1.70
C GLY A 268 -2.96 -6.41 2.73
N GLY A 269 -4.23 -6.77 2.47
CA GLY A 269 -4.99 -7.59 3.41
C GLY A 269 -6.51 -7.50 3.32
N ALA A 270 -7.06 -6.46 2.66
CA ALA A 270 -8.47 -6.39 2.35
C ALA A 270 -8.89 -7.47 1.33
N GLU A 271 -10.19 -7.64 1.13
CA GLU A 271 -10.71 -8.66 0.20
C GLU A 271 -10.10 -8.53 -1.20
N LEU A 272 -9.56 -9.62 -1.73
CA LEU A 272 -9.04 -9.65 -3.09
C LEU A 272 -10.18 -9.64 -4.12
N ARG A 273 -9.95 -8.99 -5.26
CA ARG A 273 -10.94 -8.85 -6.34
C ARG A 273 -10.32 -9.25 -7.68
N GLY A 274 -11.16 -9.81 -8.55
CA GLY A 274 -10.77 -10.14 -9.91
C GLY A 274 -10.74 -8.91 -10.83
N MET A 275 -10.15 -9.10 -12.00
CA MET A 275 -10.07 -8.06 -13.02
C MET A 275 -11.27 -8.05 -13.95
N ARG A 276 -11.52 -6.92 -14.58
CA ARG A 276 -12.53 -6.76 -15.64
C ARG A 276 -11.93 -7.06 -17.02
N LEU A 277 -12.78 -7.51 -17.91
CA LEU A 277 -12.42 -7.65 -19.33
C LEU A 277 -13.19 -6.60 -20.16
N PRO A 278 -12.58 -6.03 -21.20
CA PRO A 278 -11.17 -6.21 -21.59
C PRO A 278 -10.21 -5.59 -20.55
N LEU A 279 -8.99 -6.12 -20.51
CA LEU A 279 -7.93 -5.55 -19.68
C LEU A 279 -7.58 -4.14 -20.14
N ALA A 280 -7.09 -3.32 -19.23
CA ALA A 280 -6.57 -2.01 -19.57
C ALA A 280 -5.37 -2.13 -20.55
N PRO A 281 -5.26 -1.24 -21.53
CA PRO A 281 -4.13 -1.25 -22.47
C PRO A 281 -2.79 -1.21 -21.75
N ASN A 282 -1.79 -1.87 -22.31
CA ASN A 282 -0.40 -1.92 -21.81
C ASN A 282 -0.22 -2.63 -20.45
N SER A 283 -1.22 -3.37 -19.97
CA SER A 283 -1.09 -4.26 -18.83
C SER A 283 -0.14 -5.42 -19.15
N LEU A 284 0.98 -5.52 -18.45
CA LEU A 284 2.04 -6.52 -18.73
C LEU A 284 1.95 -7.75 -17.86
N LYS A 285 1.71 -7.58 -16.57
CA LYS A 285 1.67 -8.68 -15.60
C LYS A 285 0.55 -8.47 -14.60
N ARG A 286 -0.09 -9.56 -14.21
CA ARG A 286 -1.19 -9.59 -13.24
C ARG A 286 -1.03 -10.81 -12.34
N VAL A 287 -1.35 -10.62 -11.05
CA VAL A 287 -1.47 -11.69 -10.07
C VAL A 287 -2.76 -11.48 -9.30
N GLU A 288 -3.68 -12.43 -9.45
CA GLU A 288 -4.98 -12.43 -8.81
C GLU A 288 -5.04 -13.46 -7.69
N GLY A 289 -5.87 -13.24 -6.67
CA GLY A 289 -6.11 -14.21 -5.61
C GLY A 289 -4.98 -14.38 -4.59
N HIS A 290 -3.98 -13.50 -4.59
CA HIS A 290 -2.86 -13.54 -3.64
C HIS A 290 -2.72 -12.23 -2.88
N TYR A 291 -2.73 -12.31 -1.56
CA TYR A 291 -2.21 -11.23 -0.71
C TYR A 291 -0.69 -11.17 -0.82
N GLY A 292 -0.13 -9.99 -0.73
CA GLY A 292 1.31 -9.80 -0.82
C GLY A 292 1.72 -8.34 -0.79
N ILE A 293 3.01 -8.11 -0.96
CA ILE A 293 3.63 -6.78 -0.97
C ILE A 293 4.51 -6.60 -2.20
N LEU A 294 4.71 -5.36 -2.62
CA LEU A 294 5.77 -5.03 -3.55
C LEU A 294 7.07 -4.76 -2.79
N LEU A 295 8.14 -5.38 -3.21
CA LEU A 295 9.50 -5.07 -2.79
C LEU A 295 10.21 -4.34 -3.93
N LEU A 296 10.76 -3.16 -3.63
CA LEU A 296 11.62 -2.37 -4.50
C LEU A 296 13.02 -2.27 -3.90
N THR A 297 14.02 -2.55 -4.70
CA THR A 297 15.42 -2.26 -4.40
C THR A 297 15.85 -1.08 -5.26
N LEU A 298 16.20 0.03 -4.62
CA LEU A 298 16.45 1.34 -5.22
C LEU A 298 17.96 1.60 -5.28
N GLY A 299 18.56 1.34 -6.41
CA GLY A 299 19.97 1.66 -6.68
C GLY A 299 20.15 3.11 -7.17
N ALA A 300 21.40 3.53 -7.40
CA ALA A 300 21.72 4.92 -7.77
C ALA A 300 21.04 5.39 -9.08
N LYS A 301 20.86 4.48 -10.05
CA LYS A 301 20.32 4.81 -11.38
C LYS A 301 19.32 3.78 -11.91
N ALA A 302 18.90 2.86 -11.08
CA ALA A 302 18.01 1.79 -11.48
C ALA A 302 17.26 1.23 -10.28
N PHE A 303 16.15 0.53 -10.54
CA PHE A 303 15.43 -0.22 -9.53
C PHE A 303 15.24 -1.68 -9.94
N ARG A 304 15.01 -2.52 -8.94
CA ARG A 304 14.47 -3.87 -9.10
C ARG A 304 13.17 -3.97 -8.34
N SER A 305 12.24 -4.77 -8.83
CA SER A 305 10.94 -5.00 -8.21
C SER A 305 10.58 -6.46 -8.19
N ALA A 306 9.83 -6.87 -7.17
CA ALA A 306 9.16 -8.16 -7.14
C ALA A 306 7.91 -8.09 -6.26
N PHE A 307 6.85 -8.76 -6.66
CA PHE A 307 5.69 -8.99 -5.82
C PHE A 307 5.92 -10.27 -5.00
N ILE A 308 5.83 -10.17 -3.69
CA ILE A 308 6.03 -11.29 -2.76
C ILE A 308 4.70 -11.62 -2.10
N SER A 309 4.13 -12.78 -2.43
CA SER A 309 2.87 -13.24 -1.86
C SER A 309 3.05 -13.94 -0.51
N ILE A 310 1.96 -14.00 0.27
CA ILE A 310 1.97 -14.57 1.64
C ILE A 310 2.31 -16.06 1.71
N ASP A 311 2.23 -16.77 0.61
CA ASP A 311 2.66 -18.16 0.44
C ASP A 311 4.15 -18.30 0.07
N GLY A 312 4.89 -17.18 0.04
CA GLY A 312 6.32 -17.15 -0.18
C GLY A 312 6.75 -17.20 -1.65
N ILE A 313 5.81 -17.08 -2.57
CA ILE A 313 6.12 -17.05 -4.00
C ILE A 313 6.56 -15.64 -4.39
N VAL A 314 7.67 -15.57 -5.14
CA VAL A 314 8.16 -14.34 -5.75
C VAL A 314 7.62 -14.27 -7.19
N TRP A 315 6.77 -13.29 -7.43
CA TRP A 315 6.15 -13.05 -8.72
C TRP A 315 6.78 -11.85 -9.41
N ASP A 316 6.78 -11.90 -10.74
CA ASP A 316 7.09 -10.76 -11.62
C ASP A 316 8.39 -10.02 -11.23
N PRO A 317 9.53 -10.71 -11.09
CA PRO A 317 10.80 -10.02 -10.94
C PRO A 317 11.03 -9.12 -12.16
N SER A 318 11.23 -7.82 -11.92
CA SER A 318 11.30 -6.79 -12.94
C SER A 318 12.26 -5.69 -12.52
N GLY A 319 12.35 -4.62 -13.30
CA GLY A 319 13.16 -3.45 -12.98
C GLY A 319 13.27 -2.50 -14.17
N GLY A 320 13.94 -1.40 -13.94
CA GLY A 320 14.20 -0.37 -14.95
C GLY A 320 15.36 0.51 -14.55
N GLU A 321 15.82 1.29 -15.51
CA GLU A 321 16.77 2.38 -15.30
C GLU A 321 16.00 3.69 -15.09
N CYS A 322 16.60 4.62 -14.35
CA CYS A 322 16.01 5.96 -14.17
C CYS A 322 16.23 6.79 -15.44
N HIS A 323 15.27 7.67 -15.73
CA HIS A 323 15.36 8.61 -16.85
C HIS A 323 16.47 9.66 -16.68
N GLY A 324 16.98 9.80 -15.45
CA GLY A 324 17.88 10.88 -15.06
C GLY A 324 17.12 12.16 -14.70
N ALA A 325 17.79 13.06 -13.98
CA ALA A 325 17.18 14.35 -13.65
C ALA A 325 16.73 15.04 -14.96
N PRO A 326 15.47 15.49 -15.05
CA PRO A 326 14.97 16.15 -16.25
C PRO A 326 15.86 17.36 -16.54
N ALA A 327 16.17 17.56 -17.84
CA ALA A 327 16.82 18.81 -18.24
C ALA A 327 15.96 19.95 -17.68
N LYS A 328 16.56 20.78 -16.80
CA LYS A 328 15.83 21.88 -16.15
C LYS A 328 15.15 22.69 -17.25
N VAL A 329 13.82 22.58 -17.32
CA VAL A 329 13.03 23.41 -18.22
C VAL A 329 13.26 24.85 -17.78
N PRO A 330 13.75 25.74 -18.67
CA PRO A 330 14.11 27.10 -18.31
C PRO A 330 12.93 27.94 -17.84
#